data_9cf1c4ef50b169301b3656d8a329f9cf
#
_entry.id   9cf1c4ef50b169301b3656d8a329f9cf
#
_cell.length_a   1.000
_cell.length_b   1.000
_cell.length_c   1.000
_cell.angle_alpha   90.00
_cell.angle_beta   90.00
_cell.angle_gamma   90.00
#
_symmetry.space_group_name_H-M   'P 1'
#
loop_
_entity.id
_entity.type
_entity.pdbx_description
1 polymer ?
#
loop_
_entity_poly.entity_id
_entity_poly.type
_entity_poly.pdbx_seq_one_letter_code
_entity_poly.pdbx_strand_id
1 'polypeptide(L)'
;MKYLFLLSFLVSLPLIAQEKTMGFEEYDPISTLVVPEHTLKRSKYPFIDIHNHQWNMPSQDLGYLTKQMDSLNMRVMVNLSGKGSQRNGSREAGTEYLTQSALAGKEKTNNRVVVFTNLNFTDIDNPNWSAETVKALEKEVKAGAMGLKIYKDLGLEIKDTKGNRLSTNDPRLDPVWEKCGELNIPVLIHTGEPISFFDAHDKYNERWLELKQFPSRARPSTKYPSWKIVMAEQFDIIKKHPNTKFISAHLAWLGNNLGELGKLLDTYPNMYTEIGAVIHELGRQPKTARKFMIQYQDRVLFGKDIWTTSEYYTYFRLLETGDEYFPYYRKRHAFWRIYGLELPDEVLKKVYYKNALNLLPKLDKSQFPK
;
A
#
# COMPACT_ATOMS: atom_id res chain seq x y z
N MET A 1 -33.97 -36.70 -77.38
CA MET A 1 -33.65 -35.69 -76.35
C MET A 1 -34.00 -36.25 -74.99
N LYS A 2 -32.96 -36.60 -74.19
CA LYS A 2 -33.13 -37.14 -72.82
C LYS A 2 -32.73 -36.04 -71.86
N TYR A 3 -33.68 -35.57 -71.10
CA TYR A 3 -33.38 -34.54 -69.99
C TYR A 3 -32.92 -35.28 -68.77
N LEU A 4 -31.71 -34.99 -68.33
CA LEU A 4 -31.13 -35.47 -67.08
C LEU A 4 -31.46 -34.44 -65.99
N PHE A 5 -32.30 -34.80 -64.99
CA PHE A 5 -32.57 -33.99 -63.82
C PHE A 5 -31.47 -34.27 -62.80
N LEU A 6 -30.63 -33.26 -62.54
CA LEU A 6 -29.68 -33.27 -61.39
C LEU A 6 -30.43 -32.83 -60.12
N LEU A 7 -30.64 -33.76 -59.20
CA LEU A 7 -31.15 -33.46 -57.85
C LEU A 7 -29.95 -33.05 -56.97
N SER A 8 -29.83 -31.76 -56.65
CA SER A 8 -28.85 -31.29 -55.68
C SER A 8 -29.37 -31.53 -54.27
N PHE A 9 -28.76 -32.49 -53.57
CA PHE A 9 -28.98 -32.67 -52.13
C PHE A 9 -28.23 -31.57 -51.36
N LEU A 10 -28.94 -30.57 -50.82
CA LEU A 10 -28.44 -29.65 -49.83
C LEU A 10 -28.36 -30.38 -48.48
N VAL A 11 -27.15 -30.81 -48.12
CA VAL A 11 -26.86 -31.30 -46.78
C VAL A 11 -26.74 -30.07 -45.86
N SER A 12 -27.77 -29.77 -45.11
CA SER A 12 -27.71 -28.80 -44.01
C SER A 12 -26.91 -29.42 -42.86
N LEU A 13 -25.61 -29.06 -42.75
CA LEU A 13 -24.85 -29.36 -41.57
C LEU A 13 -25.44 -28.52 -40.41
N PRO A 14 -25.83 -29.13 -39.28
CA PRO A 14 -26.18 -28.37 -38.11
C PRO A 14 -24.95 -27.54 -37.66
N LEU A 15 -25.07 -26.25 -37.66
CA LEU A 15 -24.14 -25.37 -36.90
C LEU A 15 -24.35 -25.75 -35.43
N ILE A 16 -23.52 -26.63 -34.91
CA ILE A 16 -23.37 -26.82 -33.47
C ILE A 16 -22.73 -25.52 -33.00
N ALA A 17 -23.54 -24.60 -32.47
CA ALA A 17 -23.05 -23.45 -31.75
C ALA A 17 -22.17 -24.01 -30.63
N GLN A 18 -20.86 -23.85 -30.74
CA GLN A 18 -19.92 -24.22 -29.69
C GLN A 18 -20.29 -23.37 -28.47
N GLU A 19 -20.87 -24.03 -27.47
CA GLU A 19 -21.14 -23.30 -26.18
C GLU A 19 -19.85 -22.64 -25.74
N LYS A 20 -19.92 -21.32 -25.57
CA LYS A 20 -18.78 -20.55 -25.10
C LYS A 20 -18.41 -21.05 -23.71
N THR A 21 -17.32 -21.82 -23.62
CA THR A 21 -16.82 -22.31 -22.34
C THR A 21 -16.46 -21.13 -21.47
N MET A 22 -17.07 -21.03 -20.29
CA MET A 22 -16.76 -19.99 -19.32
C MET A 22 -15.28 -20.08 -18.88
N GLY A 23 -14.54 -18.99 -19.01
CA GLY A 23 -13.17 -18.90 -18.49
C GLY A 23 -13.16 -18.69 -16.98
N PHE A 24 -12.06 -19.07 -16.32
CA PHE A 24 -11.91 -18.89 -14.88
C PHE A 24 -12.02 -17.40 -14.47
N GLU A 25 -11.58 -16.49 -15.33
CA GLU A 25 -11.64 -15.05 -15.11
C GLU A 25 -13.08 -14.49 -15.18
N GLU A 26 -13.97 -15.19 -15.88
CA GLU A 26 -15.39 -14.82 -16.01
C GLU A 26 -16.23 -15.42 -14.87
N TYR A 27 -15.73 -16.48 -14.21
CA TYR A 27 -16.43 -17.17 -13.12
C TYR A 27 -16.52 -16.28 -11.87
N ASP A 28 -17.74 -15.94 -11.48
CA ASP A 28 -18.01 -15.06 -10.31
C ASP A 28 -19.18 -15.63 -9.49
N PRO A 29 -18.94 -16.68 -8.72
CA PRO A 29 -19.99 -17.38 -7.99
C PRO A 29 -20.63 -16.47 -6.93
N ILE A 30 -21.96 -16.46 -6.92
CA ILE A 30 -22.73 -15.82 -5.84
C ILE A 30 -22.87 -16.84 -4.70
N SER A 31 -22.53 -16.42 -3.49
CA SER A 31 -22.70 -17.26 -2.31
C SER A 31 -24.19 -17.51 -2.03
N THR A 32 -24.53 -18.74 -1.69
CA THR A 32 -25.86 -19.12 -1.20
C THR A 32 -25.94 -19.15 0.33
N LEU A 33 -24.86 -18.79 1.03
CA LEU A 33 -24.84 -18.71 2.49
C LEU A 33 -25.78 -17.59 2.97
N VAL A 34 -26.55 -17.89 4.00
CA VAL A 34 -27.37 -16.93 4.72
C VAL A 34 -26.68 -16.63 6.05
N VAL A 35 -25.92 -15.52 6.07
CA VAL A 35 -25.11 -15.09 7.20
C VAL A 35 -25.41 -13.61 7.50
N PRO A 36 -25.12 -13.11 8.72
CA PRO A 36 -25.21 -11.68 9.00
C PRO A 36 -24.39 -10.85 8.03
N GLU A 37 -24.94 -9.72 7.58
CA GLU A 37 -24.30 -8.85 6.61
C GLU A 37 -24.41 -7.39 7.03
N HIS A 38 -23.26 -6.73 7.19
CA HIS A 38 -23.18 -5.32 7.56
C HIS A 38 -22.50 -4.52 6.46
N THR A 39 -23.24 -3.61 5.86
CA THR A 39 -22.70 -2.65 4.88
C THR A 39 -22.27 -1.37 5.59
N LEU A 40 -20.99 -1.29 5.96
CA LEU A 40 -20.44 -0.11 6.63
C LEU A 40 -19.86 0.86 5.60
N LYS A 41 -20.50 2.01 5.42
CA LYS A 41 -20.02 3.08 4.53
C LYS A 41 -19.16 4.12 5.25
N ARG A 42 -19.08 4.04 6.57
CA ARG A 42 -18.39 4.97 7.45
C ARG A 42 -17.78 4.21 8.63
N SER A 43 -16.55 4.55 9.00
CA SER A 43 -15.89 3.94 10.16
C SER A 43 -16.56 4.35 11.48
N LYS A 44 -16.54 3.45 12.45
CA LYS A 44 -17.05 3.67 13.81
C LYS A 44 -16.35 4.83 14.52
N TYR A 45 -15.04 4.92 14.35
CA TYR A 45 -14.20 5.97 14.92
C TYR A 45 -13.59 6.82 13.82
N PRO A 46 -13.25 8.11 14.08
CA PRO A 46 -12.46 8.90 13.16
C PRO A 46 -11.12 8.21 12.89
N PHE A 47 -10.60 8.35 11.66
CA PHE A 47 -9.35 7.70 11.33
C PHE A 47 -8.39 8.59 10.52
N ILE A 48 -7.13 8.18 10.51
CA ILE A 48 -6.04 8.71 9.72
C ILE A 48 -5.63 7.63 8.72
N ASP A 49 -5.70 7.94 7.42
CA ASP A 49 -5.10 7.09 6.40
C ASP A 49 -3.62 7.48 6.22
N ILE A 50 -2.72 6.63 6.75
CA ILE A 50 -1.27 6.88 6.71
C ILE A 50 -0.64 6.57 5.35
N HIS A 51 -1.35 5.89 4.46
CA HIS A 51 -0.85 5.45 3.17
C HIS A 51 -1.82 5.74 2.05
N ASN A 52 -1.67 6.92 1.42
CA ASN A 52 -2.45 7.32 0.27
C ASN A 52 -1.59 8.06 -0.76
N HIS A 53 -2.06 8.14 -1.99
CA HIS A 53 -1.35 8.78 -3.10
C HIS A 53 -2.25 9.78 -3.81
N GLN A 54 -1.87 11.07 -3.75
CA GLN A 54 -2.51 12.20 -4.44
C GLN A 54 -1.44 12.88 -5.31
N TRP A 55 -1.31 12.41 -6.55
CA TRP A 55 -0.19 12.79 -7.44
C TRP A 55 -0.21 14.24 -7.90
N ASN A 56 -1.40 14.84 -7.99
CA ASN A 56 -1.60 16.19 -8.52
C ASN A 56 -2.09 17.17 -7.45
N MET A 57 -1.68 16.98 -6.21
CA MET A 57 -2.23 17.69 -5.04
C MET A 57 -2.29 19.20 -5.17
N PRO A 58 -1.30 19.96 -5.71
CA PRO A 58 -1.39 21.42 -5.84
C PRO A 58 -2.55 21.91 -6.73
N SER A 59 -2.89 21.13 -7.77
CA SER A 59 -3.95 21.46 -8.75
C SER A 59 -5.26 20.70 -8.52
N GLN A 60 -5.30 19.76 -7.57
CA GLN A 60 -6.46 18.93 -7.29
C GLN A 60 -7.56 19.72 -6.57
N ASP A 61 -8.83 19.36 -6.82
CA ASP A 61 -9.95 19.83 -6.00
C ASP A 61 -9.93 19.15 -4.62
N LEU A 62 -9.18 19.76 -3.70
CA LEU A 62 -9.07 19.29 -2.33
C LEU A 62 -10.35 19.51 -1.52
N GLY A 63 -11.24 20.43 -1.95
CA GLY A 63 -12.54 20.63 -1.34
C GLY A 63 -13.46 19.43 -1.59
N TYR A 64 -13.47 18.90 -2.81
CA TYR A 64 -14.19 17.68 -3.12
C TYR A 64 -13.61 16.47 -2.39
N LEU A 65 -12.27 16.35 -2.35
CA LEU A 65 -11.60 15.27 -1.64
C LEU A 65 -11.97 15.25 -0.15
N THR A 66 -11.96 16.41 0.52
CA THR A 66 -12.32 16.49 1.94
C THR A 66 -13.78 16.15 2.23
N LYS A 67 -14.71 16.49 1.33
CA LYS A 67 -16.11 16.03 1.44
C LYS A 67 -16.22 14.50 1.38
N GLN A 68 -15.45 13.87 0.49
CA GLN A 68 -15.39 12.40 0.45
C GLN A 68 -14.76 11.81 1.72
N MET A 69 -13.69 12.43 2.25
CA MET A 69 -13.08 12.04 3.53
C MET A 69 -14.11 12.13 4.68
N ASP A 70 -14.92 13.19 4.71
CA ASP A 70 -15.98 13.36 5.73
C ASP A 70 -17.01 12.24 5.67
N SER A 71 -17.39 11.78 4.49
CA SER A 71 -18.36 10.67 4.34
C SER A 71 -17.82 9.37 4.95
N LEU A 72 -16.51 9.15 4.92
CA LEU A 72 -15.84 7.98 5.49
C LEU A 72 -15.54 8.10 6.99
N ASN A 73 -15.64 9.29 7.60
CA ASN A 73 -15.12 9.67 8.92
C ASN A 73 -13.58 9.81 8.96
N MET A 74 -12.93 9.97 7.81
CA MET A 74 -11.51 10.25 7.73
C MET A 74 -11.21 11.68 8.14
N ARG A 75 -10.37 11.87 9.14
CA ARG A 75 -9.96 13.21 9.60
C ARG A 75 -8.69 13.68 8.92
N VAL A 76 -7.74 12.78 8.73
CA VAL A 76 -6.46 13.11 8.10
C VAL A 76 -6.11 12.04 7.05
N MET A 77 -5.60 12.52 5.93
CA MET A 77 -4.97 11.71 4.87
C MET A 77 -3.51 12.10 4.77
N VAL A 78 -2.62 11.13 4.81
CA VAL A 78 -1.21 11.31 4.51
C VAL A 78 -0.96 11.00 3.04
N ASN A 79 -0.69 12.04 2.25
CA ASN A 79 -0.29 11.88 0.87
C ASN A 79 1.21 11.53 0.78
N LEU A 80 1.52 10.31 0.41
CA LEU A 80 2.88 9.80 0.25
C LEU A 80 3.55 10.24 -1.05
N SER A 81 2.81 10.90 -1.94
CA SER A 81 3.31 11.44 -3.21
C SER A 81 3.49 12.95 -3.14
N GLY A 82 4.16 13.45 -2.09
CA GLY A 82 4.29 14.90 -1.88
C GLY A 82 5.02 15.63 -3.00
N LYS A 83 5.97 14.98 -3.68
CA LYS A 83 6.64 15.51 -4.88
C LYS A 83 5.89 15.25 -6.20
N GLY A 84 4.79 14.50 -6.17
CA GLY A 84 3.96 14.19 -7.32
C GLY A 84 4.78 13.68 -8.51
N SER A 85 4.51 14.22 -9.70
CA SER A 85 5.24 13.90 -10.93
C SER A 85 6.72 14.38 -10.93
N GLN A 86 7.08 15.29 -10.02
CA GLN A 86 8.45 15.84 -9.93
C GLN A 86 9.39 15.00 -9.06
N ARG A 87 8.95 13.85 -8.54
CA ARG A 87 9.81 13.00 -7.69
C ARG A 87 11.08 12.52 -8.39
N ASN A 88 11.04 12.33 -9.72
CA ASN A 88 12.17 11.93 -10.56
C ASN A 88 12.73 13.09 -11.40
N GLY A 89 12.26 14.32 -11.17
CA GLY A 89 12.78 15.54 -11.78
C GLY A 89 14.07 16.04 -11.12
N SER A 90 14.41 17.33 -11.29
CA SER A 90 15.52 17.90 -10.49
C SER A 90 15.13 17.95 -9.01
N ARG A 91 16.14 18.01 -8.13
CA ARG A 91 15.94 18.12 -6.67
C ARG A 91 15.16 19.39 -6.35
N GLU A 92 15.47 20.51 -7.00
CA GLU A 92 14.82 21.80 -6.83
C GLU A 92 13.35 21.74 -7.24
N ALA A 93 13.04 21.18 -8.43
CA ALA A 93 11.66 21.04 -8.91
C ALA A 93 10.84 20.13 -7.97
N GLY A 94 11.42 19.05 -7.46
CA GLY A 94 10.78 18.17 -6.48
C GLY A 94 10.49 18.89 -5.16
N THR A 95 11.43 19.68 -4.64
CA THR A 95 11.26 20.46 -3.41
C THR A 95 10.23 21.57 -3.57
N GLU A 96 10.21 22.23 -4.72
CA GLU A 96 9.21 23.26 -5.05
C GLU A 96 7.80 22.66 -5.10
N TYR A 97 7.63 21.56 -5.83
CA TYR A 97 6.34 20.86 -5.92
C TYR A 97 5.83 20.40 -4.55
N LEU A 98 6.72 19.85 -3.71
CA LEU A 98 6.38 19.47 -2.35
C LEU A 98 5.90 20.67 -1.53
N THR A 99 6.60 21.81 -1.63
CA THR A 99 6.25 23.04 -0.93
C THR A 99 4.85 23.51 -1.31
N GLN A 100 4.54 23.50 -2.60
CA GLN A 100 3.19 23.81 -3.11
C GLN A 100 2.14 22.80 -2.62
N SER A 101 2.48 21.50 -2.57
CA SER A 101 1.58 20.47 -2.05
C SER A 101 1.30 20.67 -0.56
N ALA A 102 2.33 20.94 0.25
CA ALA A 102 2.17 21.20 1.68
C ALA A 102 1.33 22.47 1.94
N LEU A 103 1.58 23.54 1.17
CA LEU A 103 0.82 24.79 1.25
C LEU A 103 -0.66 24.55 0.87
N ALA A 104 -0.92 23.83 -0.21
CA ALA A 104 -2.29 23.48 -0.62
C ALA A 104 -3.02 22.67 0.47
N GLY A 105 -2.34 21.72 1.10
CA GLY A 105 -2.89 20.95 2.22
C GLY A 105 -3.25 21.84 3.41
N LYS A 106 -2.37 22.77 3.77
CA LYS A 106 -2.61 23.74 4.86
C LYS A 106 -3.77 24.67 4.55
N GLU A 107 -3.75 25.36 3.42
CA GLU A 107 -4.69 26.42 3.09
C GLU A 107 -6.06 25.91 2.67
N LYS A 108 -6.11 24.84 1.85
CA LYS A 108 -7.37 24.33 1.28
C LYS A 108 -8.05 23.28 2.14
N THR A 109 -7.33 22.63 3.07
CA THR A 109 -7.89 21.54 3.88
C THR A 109 -7.67 21.67 5.38
N ASN A 110 -7.09 22.77 5.84
CA ASN A 110 -6.70 22.97 7.24
C ASN A 110 -5.85 21.80 7.78
N ASN A 111 -4.82 21.40 7.02
CA ASN A 111 -3.92 20.28 7.32
C ASN A 111 -4.63 18.92 7.45
N ARG A 112 -5.79 18.73 6.85
CA ARG A 112 -6.43 17.41 6.78
C ARG A 112 -5.81 16.50 5.69
N VAL A 113 -5.18 17.09 4.68
CA VAL A 113 -4.33 16.38 3.73
C VAL A 113 -2.90 16.86 3.93
N VAL A 114 -2.07 16.00 4.49
CA VAL A 114 -0.65 16.29 4.78
C VAL A 114 0.25 15.48 3.86
N VAL A 115 1.52 15.85 3.75
CA VAL A 115 2.43 15.25 2.77
C VAL A 115 3.65 14.61 3.43
N PHE A 116 4.10 13.49 2.85
CA PHE A 116 5.43 12.96 3.03
C PHE A 116 6.28 13.33 1.82
N THR A 117 7.57 13.57 2.03
CA THR A 117 8.50 13.79 0.93
C THR A 117 8.98 12.48 0.31
N ASN A 118 9.72 12.59 -0.81
CA ASN A 118 10.26 11.45 -1.56
C ASN A 118 11.74 11.71 -1.88
N LEU A 119 12.57 10.66 -1.91
CA LEU A 119 13.95 10.78 -2.36
C LEU A 119 14.05 10.84 -3.87
N ASN A 120 15.07 11.56 -4.33
CA ASN A 120 15.53 11.54 -5.71
C ASN A 120 16.90 10.85 -5.73
N PHE A 121 17.03 9.79 -6.51
CA PHE A 121 18.25 8.99 -6.62
C PHE A 121 19.09 9.36 -7.86
N THR A 122 18.69 10.38 -8.60
CA THR A 122 19.53 10.93 -9.69
C THR A 122 20.86 11.36 -9.08
N ASP A 123 21.95 11.05 -9.76
CA ASP A 123 23.32 11.36 -9.32
C ASP A 123 23.73 10.75 -7.97
N ILE A 124 23.18 9.59 -7.62
CA ILE A 124 23.50 8.86 -6.36
C ILE A 124 25.01 8.61 -6.19
N ASP A 125 25.78 8.56 -7.27
CA ASP A 125 27.23 8.38 -7.26
C ASP A 125 28.00 9.68 -7.05
N ASN A 126 27.36 10.84 -7.01
CA ASN A 126 28.01 12.08 -6.64
C ASN A 126 28.45 12.00 -5.17
N PRO A 127 29.72 12.25 -4.83
CA PRO A 127 30.21 12.21 -3.45
C PRO A 127 29.41 13.08 -2.46
N ASN A 128 28.80 14.15 -2.95
CA ASN A 128 27.99 15.08 -2.14
C ASN A 128 26.51 14.69 -2.08
N TRP A 129 26.07 13.63 -2.78
CA TRP A 129 24.65 13.28 -2.90
C TRP A 129 23.96 13.15 -1.54
N SER A 130 24.57 12.45 -0.59
CA SER A 130 24.01 12.25 0.75
C SER A 130 23.83 13.59 1.49
N ALA A 131 24.86 14.43 1.50
CA ALA A 131 24.84 15.74 2.16
C ALA A 131 23.79 16.70 1.54
N GLU A 132 23.69 16.71 0.22
CA GLU A 132 22.69 17.52 -0.50
C GLU A 132 21.28 17.01 -0.29
N THR A 133 21.09 15.68 -0.24
CA THR A 133 19.79 15.06 0.03
C THR A 133 19.32 15.35 1.44
N VAL A 134 20.22 15.32 2.44
CA VAL A 134 19.93 15.70 3.82
C VAL A 134 19.51 17.18 3.91
N LYS A 135 20.21 18.08 3.23
CA LYS A 135 19.83 19.51 3.18
C LYS A 135 18.46 19.72 2.53
N ALA A 136 18.17 18.98 1.45
CA ALA A 136 16.86 19.03 0.81
C ALA A 136 15.76 18.53 1.75
N LEU A 137 15.98 17.42 2.44
CA LEU A 137 15.06 16.86 3.43
C LEU A 137 14.75 17.86 4.55
N GLU A 138 15.76 18.53 5.10
CA GLU A 138 15.57 19.58 6.12
C GLU A 138 14.70 20.73 5.59
N LYS A 139 14.97 21.20 4.37
CA LYS A 139 14.18 22.24 3.71
C LYS A 139 12.73 21.81 3.53
N GLU A 140 12.51 20.58 3.08
CA GLU A 140 11.19 20.01 2.82
C GLU A 140 10.38 19.79 4.11
N VAL A 141 11.03 19.39 5.20
CA VAL A 141 10.38 19.29 6.53
C VAL A 141 10.00 20.66 7.07
N LYS A 142 10.85 21.70 6.86
CA LYS A 142 10.52 23.09 7.18
C LYS A 142 9.35 23.61 6.35
N ALA A 143 9.23 23.17 5.09
CA ALA A 143 8.12 23.51 4.21
C ALA A 143 6.81 22.78 4.55
N GLY A 144 6.84 21.77 5.43
CA GLY A 144 5.63 21.10 5.94
C GLY A 144 5.56 19.59 5.68
N ALA A 145 6.60 18.96 5.13
CA ALA A 145 6.64 17.51 5.06
C ALA A 145 6.64 16.89 6.46
N MET A 146 5.78 15.89 6.69
CA MET A 146 5.63 15.23 7.98
C MET A 146 6.32 13.88 8.07
N GLY A 147 6.94 13.40 6.98
CA GLY A 147 7.64 12.13 6.92
C GLY A 147 8.31 11.95 5.57
N LEU A 148 9.00 10.83 5.42
CA LEU A 148 9.64 10.39 4.19
C LEU A 148 8.95 9.14 3.64
N LYS A 149 8.65 9.10 2.35
CA LYS A 149 8.19 7.91 1.63
C LYS A 149 9.29 7.35 0.73
N ILE A 150 9.55 6.07 0.89
CA ILE A 150 10.35 5.26 -0.02
C ILE A 150 9.43 4.36 -0.83
N TYR A 151 9.61 4.40 -2.15
CA TYR A 151 8.89 3.53 -3.08
C TYR A 151 9.67 2.24 -3.34
N LYS A 152 8.96 1.21 -3.79
CA LYS A 152 9.50 -0.11 -4.10
C LYS A 152 10.58 -0.13 -5.18
N ASP A 153 10.73 0.95 -5.93
CA ASP A 153 11.80 1.10 -6.93
C ASP A 153 13.18 0.95 -6.28
N LEU A 154 13.35 1.47 -5.05
CA LEU A 154 14.56 1.24 -4.25
C LEU A 154 14.61 -0.23 -3.81
N GLY A 155 15.73 -0.86 -4.06
CA GLY A 155 15.91 -2.28 -3.83
C GLY A 155 15.48 -3.19 -4.99
N LEU A 156 14.73 -2.67 -5.99
CA LEU A 156 14.28 -3.44 -7.14
C LEU A 156 14.76 -2.88 -8.49
N GLU A 157 14.48 -1.61 -8.78
CA GLU A 157 14.66 -1.04 -10.13
C GLU A 157 15.74 0.04 -10.19
N ILE A 158 15.96 0.79 -9.09
CA ILE A 158 16.93 1.88 -9.06
C ILE A 158 18.35 1.32 -9.16
N LYS A 159 19.14 1.95 -10.02
CA LYS A 159 20.53 1.59 -10.28
C LYS A 159 21.42 2.81 -10.12
N ASP A 160 22.68 2.56 -9.78
CA ASP A 160 23.74 3.53 -9.84
C ASP A 160 24.16 3.83 -11.29
N THR A 161 25.06 4.77 -11.52
CA THR A 161 25.55 5.14 -12.86
C THR A 161 26.36 4.02 -13.54
N LYS A 162 26.80 3.03 -12.79
CA LYS A 162 27.48 1.82 -13.28
C LYS A 162 26.51 0.70 -13.63
N GLY A 163 25.21 0.89 -13.42
CA GLY A 163 24.18 -0.10 -13.69
C GLY A 163 23.96 -1.11 -12.58
N ASN A 164 24.60 -0.97 -11.41
CA ASN A 164 24.39 -1.83 -10.26
C ASN A 164 23.09 -1.46 -9.55
N ARG A 165 22.34 -2.46 -9.10
CA ARG A 165 21.12 -2.24 -8.29
C ARG A 165 21.47 -1.52 -6.98
N LEU A 166 20.73 -0.47 -6.68
CA LEU A 166 20.83 0.21 -5.41
C LEU A 166 20.04 -0.60 -4.36
N SER A 167 20.73 -1.14 -3.35
CA SER A 167 20.11 -1.84 -2.23
C SER A 167 19.45 -0.86 -1.27
N THR A 168 18.44 -1.32 -0.52
CA THR A 168 17.77 -0.48 0.48
C THR A 168 18.72 -0.10 1.63
N ASN A 169 19.70 -0.95 1.95
CA ASN A 169 20.72 -0.74 2.96
C ASN A 169 22.04 -0.18 2.40
N ASP A 170 22.01 0.45 1.23
CA ASP A 170 23.21 1.09 0.67
C ASP A 170 23.72 2.18 1.65
N PRO A 171 25.03 2.15 2.00
CA PRO A 171 25.57 3.09 3.00
C PRO A 171 25.41 4.57 2.65
N ARG A 172 25.27 4.90 1.37
CA ARG A 172 25.02 6.29 0.93
C ARG A 172 23.70 6.83 1.45
N LEU A 173 22.76 5.96 1.84
CA LEU A 173 21.44 6.30 2.37
C LEU A 173 21.45 6.51 3.90
N ASP A 174 22.48 6.01 4.61
CA ASP A 174 22.53 6.10 6.08
C ASP A 174 22.32 7.51 6.64
N PRO A 175 22.96 8.57 6.09
CA PRO A 175 22.76 9.92 6.59
C PRO A 175 21.32 10.43 6.45
N VAL A 176 20.57 9.88 5.47
CA VAL A 176 19.15 10.23 5.27
C VAL A 176 18.30 9.59 6.35
N TRP A 177 18.55 8.32 6.67
CA TRP A 177 17.83 7.61 7.74
C TRP A 177 18.09 8.26 9.09
N GLU A 178 19.35 8.57 9.42
CA GLU A 178 19.74 9.27 10.63
C GLU A 178 19.05 10.63 10.74
N LYS A 179 19.05 11.41 9.67
CA LYS A 179 18.38 12.71 9.63
C LYS A 179 16.87 12.62 9.86
N CYS A 180 16.20 11.60 9.39
CA CYS A 180 14.78 11.38 9.71
C CYS A 180 14.57 11.18 11.21
N GLY A 181 15.46 10.45 11.89
CA GLY A 181 15.45 10.31 13.35
C GLY A 181 15.66 11.63 14.07
N GLU A 182 16.69 12.42 13.69
CA GLU A 182 16.97 13.75 14.25
C GLU A 182 15.79 14.72 14.09
N LEU A 183 15.13 14.70 12.93
CA LEU A 183 13.96 15.53 12.64
C LEU A 183 12.67 15.00 13.28
N ASN A 184 12.73 13.84 13.94
CA ASN A 184 11.58 13.12 14.51
C ASN A 184 10.43 12.95 13.50
N ILE A 185 10.76 12.54 12.30
CA ILE A 185 9.79 12.20 11.24
C ILE A 185 9.89 10.72 10.90
N PRO A 186 8.77 10.01 10.67
CA PRO A 186 8.79 8.61 10.28
C PRO A 186 9.19 8.44 8.82
N VAL A 187 9.74 7.26 8.52
CA VAL A 187 9.97 6.77 7.16
C VAL A 187 8.94 5.69 6.85
N LEU A 188 8.01 5.96 5.93
CA LEU A 188 7.15 4.91 5.39
C LEU A 188 7.84 4.27 4.19
N ILE A 189 8.23 3.00 4.38
CA ILE A 189 9.04 2.27 3.42
C ILE A 189 8.26 1.15 2.76
N HIS A 190 8.17 1.21 1.43
CA HIS A 190 7.61 0.16 0.60
C HIS A 190 8.77 -0.48 -0.17
N THR A 191 9.37 -1.51 0.39
CA THR A 191 10.42 -2.32 -0.25
C THR A 191 9.83 -3.68 -0.62
N GLY A 192 10.25 -4.20 -1.76
CA GLY A 192 9.79 -5.52 -2.21
C GLY A 192 8.35 -5.52 -2.75
N GLU A 193 7.82 -6.73 -2.85
CA GLU A 193 6.47 -7.07 -3.35
C GLU A 193 6.00 -8.35 -2.62
N PRO A 194 4.74 -8.80 -2.77
CA PRO A 194 4.33 -10.10 -2.25
C PRO A 194 5.28 -11.22 -2.67
N ILE A 195 5.58 -12.15 -1.77
CA ILE A 195 6.54 -13.24 -2.03
C ILE A 195 6.19 -14.02 -3.30
N SER A 196 4.90 -14.24 -3.56
CA SER A 196 4.41 -14.93 -4.75
C SER A 196 4.77 -14.26 -6.08
N PHE A 197 5.16 -12.98 -6.07
CA PHE A 197 5.65 -12.31 -7.29
C PHE A 197 7.08 -12.73 -7.66
N PHE A 198 7.82 -13.29 -6.72
CA PHE A 198 9.17 -13.81 -6.90
C PHE A 198 9.19 -15.32 -7.19
N ASP A 199 8.06 -16.02 -6.95
CA ASP A 199 7.88 -17.44 -7.18
C ASP A 199 7.56 -17.73 -8.66
N ALA A 200 7.65 -19.00 -9.04
CA ALA A 200 7.25 -19.45 -10.39
C ALA A 200 5.80 -19.09 -10.68
N HIS A 201 5.53 -18.60 -11.89
CA HIS A 201 4.16 -18.28 -12.33
C HIS A 201 3.48 -19.54 -12.89
N ASP A 202 3.13 -20.46 -12.01
CA ASP A 202 2.50 -21.74 -12.32
C ASP A 202 1.20 -21.97 -11.54
N LYS A 203 0.62 -23.16 -11.64
CA LYS A 203 -0.65 -23.51 -10.98
C LYS A 203 -0.63 -23.50 -9.46
N TYR A 204 0.54 -23.42 -8.84
CA TYR A 204 0.73 -23.36 -7.39
C TYR A 204 0.90 -21.93 -6.86
N ASN A 205 1.07 -20.97 -7.77
CA ASN A 205 1.25 -19.58 -7.39
C ASN A 205 -0.08 -18.95 -6.95
N GLU A 206 -0.16 -18.55 -5.68
CA GLU A 206 -1.38 -17.97 -5.10
C GLU A 206 -1.85 -16.68 -5.79
N ARG A 207 -0.95 -15.97 -6.46
CA ARG A 207 -1.24 -14.72 -7.19
C ARG A 207 -1.20 -14.91 -8.71
N TRP A 208 -1.37 -16.15 -9.17
CA TRP A 208 -1.29 -16.51 -10.59
C TRP A 208 -2.21 -15.64 -11.47
N LEU A 209 -3.47 -15.44 -11.06
CA LEU A 209 -4.43 -14.65 -11.83
C LEU A 209 -3.99 -13.17 -11.94
N GLU A 210 -3.47 -12.59 -10.88
CA GLU A 210 -2.94 -11.23 -10.90
C GLU A 210 -1.72 -11.11 -11.82
N LEU A 211 -0.80 -12.06 -11.76
CA LEU A 211 0.39 -12.07 -12.60
C LEU A 211 0.07 -12.37 -14.07
N LYS A 212 -1.00 -13.15 -14.34
CA LYS A 212 -1.53 -13.34 -15.68
C LYS A 212 -2.07 -12.03 -16.27
N GLN A 213 -2.82 -11.26 -15.49
CA GLN A 213 -3.39 -9.99 -15.92
C GLN A 213 -2.35 -8.85 -15.96
N PHE A 214 -1.34 -8.89 -15.10
CA PHE A 214 -0.30 -7.88 -14.96
C PHE A 214 1.10 -8.51 -14.92
N PRO A 215 1.61 -9.05 -16.05
CA PRO A 215 2.90 -9.77 -16.10
C PRO A 215 4.10 -8.94 -15.64
N SER A 216 4.04 -7.61 -15.79
CA SER A 216 5.10 -6.68 -15.35
C SER A 216 5.30 -6.65 -13.82
N ARG A 217 4.37 -7.23 -13.03
CA ARG A 217 4.51 -7.36 -11.58
C ARG A 217 5.40 -8.51 -11.15
N ALA A 218 5.63 -9.50 -12.00
CA ALA A 218 6.52 -10.63 -11.71
C ALA A 218 7.96 -10.15 -11.45
N ARG A 219 8.64 -10.81 -10.50
CA ARG A 219 10.02 -10.52 -10.09
C ARG A 219 10.90 -11.77 -10.27
N PRO A 220 11.11 -12.23 -11.52
CA PRO A 220 11.88 -13.44 -11.79
C PRO A 220 13.34 -13.29 -11.34
N SER A 221 13.92 -14.38 -10.85
CA SER A 221 15.31 -14.44 -10.34
C SER A 221 16.36 -14.11 -11.40
N THR A 222 16.01 -14.17 -12.68
CA THR A 222 16.88 -13.74 -13.80
C THR A 222 17.10 -12.22 -13.84
N LYS A 223 16.23 -11.45 -13.20
CA LYS A 223 16.27 -9.97 -13.22
C LYS A 223 16.36 -9.35 -11.83
N TYR A 224 15.81 -10.00 -10.82
CA TYR A 224 15.68 -9.44 -9.47
C TYR A 224 16.36 -10.34 -8.43
N PRO A 225 16.84 -9.77 -7.32
CA PRO A 225 17.28 -10.57 -6.17
C PRO A 225 16.11 -11.34 -5.59
N SER A 226 16.39 -12.36 -4.78
CA SER A 226 15.32 -13.09 -4.09
C SER A 226 14.56 -12.18 -3.13
N TRP A 227 13.29 -12.53 -2.86
CA TRP A 227 12.46 -11.84 -1.85
C TRP A 227 13.17 -11.70 -0.50
N LYS A 228 13.87 -12.77 -0.06
CA LYS A 228 14.61 -12.77 1.21
C LYS A 228 15.71 -11.72 1.25
N ILE A 229 16.45 -11.51 0.16
CA ILE A 229 17.51 -10.49 0.08
C ILE A 229 16.88 -9.11 0.20
N VAL A 230 15.85 -8.81 -0.60
CA VAL A 230 15.19 -7.49 -0.61
C VAL A 230 14.62 -7.13 0.76
N MET A 231 13.98 -8.10 1.43
CA MET A 231 13.40 -7.85 2.77
C MET A 231 14.47 -7.77 3.85
N ALA A 232 15.54 -8.56 3.75
CA ALA A 232 16.68 -8.47 4.68
C ALA A 232 17.33 -7.08 4.66
N GLU A 233 17.49 -6.48 3.48
CA GLU A 233 18.01 -5.10 3.34
C GLU A 233 17.13 -4.09 4.09
N GLN A 234 15.80 -4.23 4.03
CA GLN A 234 14.88 -3.37 4.80
C GLN A 234 15.03 -3.56 6.31
N PHE A 235 15.11 -4.80 6.78
CA PHE A 235 15.25 -5.07 8.22
C PHE A 235 16.61 -4.66 8.75
N ASP A 236 17.66 -4.71 7.92
CA ASP A 236 19.00 -4.23 8.27
C ASP A 236 19.02 -2.73 8.57
N ILE A 237 18.39 -1.89 7.77
CA ILE A 237 18.31 -0.45 8.06
C ILE A 237 17.48 -0.16 9.32
N ILE A 238 16.39 -0.90 9.56
CA ILE A 238 15.58 -0.73 10.78
C ILE A 238 16.43 -1.03 12.02
N LYS A 239 17.23 -2.09 11.97
CA LYS A 239 18.19 -2.48 13.02
C LYS A 239 19.28 -1.42 13.20
N LYS A 240 19.85 -0.93 12.09
CA LYS A 240 21.01 -0.02 12.08
C LYS A 240 20.64 1.38 12.58
N HIS A 241 19.40 1.82 12.38
CA HIS A 241 18.94 3.17 12.72
C HIS A 241 17.83 3.16 13.80
N PRO A 242 18.15 2.78 15.05
CA PRO A 242 17.13 2.58 16.10
C PRO A 242 16.41 3.86 16.53
N ASN A 243 16.98 5.03 16.25
CA ASN A 243 16.37 6.35 16.55
C ASN A 243 15.39 6.80 15.47
N THR A 244 15.32 6.12 14.34
CA THR A 244 14.42 6.41 13.23
C THR A 244 13.23 5.47 13.26
N LYS A 245 12.02 6.01 13.22
CA LYS A 245 10.77 5.22 13.19
C LYS A 245 10.47 4.82 11.76
N PHE A 246 10.38 3.52 11.50
CA PHE A 246 10.04 2.96 10.19
C PHE A 246 8.64 2.38 10.18
N ILE A 247 7.84 2.74 9.18
CA ILE A 247 6.54 2.15 8.90
C ILE A 247 6.73 1.24 7.67
N SER A 248 6.84 -0.07 7.90
CA SER A 248 6.94 -1.05 6.82
C SER A 248 5.57 -1.20 6.16
N ALA A 249 5.44 -0.78 4.92
CA ALA A 249 4.18 -0.82 4.18
C ALA A 249 3.66 -2.25 4.01
N HIS A 250 2.33 -2.39 3.89
CA HIS A 250 1.66 -3.63 3.51
C HIS A 250 1.99 -4.82 4.43
N LEU A 251 1.98 -4.60 5.75
CA LEU A 251 2.38 -5.62 6.75
C LEU A 251 3.79 -6.17 6.49
N ALA A 252 4.71 -5.33 5.99
CA ALA A 252 6.06 -5.74 5.58
C ALA A 252 6.07 -6.93 4.61
N TRP A 253 5.02 -7.10 3.78
CA TRP A 253 4.77 -8.26 2.93
C TRP A 253 4.76 -9.61 3.66
N LEU A 254 4.47 -9.58 4.98
CA LEU A 254 4.34 -10.75 5.85
C LEU A 254 2.90 -10.97 6.33
N GLY A 255 1.91 -10.41 5.64
CA GLY A 255 0.50 -10.66 5.92
C GLY A 255 0.14 -12.15 5.87
N ASN A 256 0.81 -12.92 5.03
CA ASN A 256 0.71 -14.37 4.94
C ASN A 256 1.46 -15.12 6.06
N ASN A 257 2.31 -14.43 6.85
CA ASN A 257 3.09 -14.99 7.95
C ASN A 257 3.14 -14.02 9.14
N LEU A 258 1.99 -13.84 9.80
CA LEU A 258 1.86 -12.92 10.94
C LEU A 258 2.73 -13.31 12.14
N GLY A 259 3.10 -14.58 12.28
CA GLY A 259 4.02 -15.04 13.31
C GLY A 259 5.43 -14.47 13.13
N GLU A 260 5.92 -14.43 11.89
CA GLU A 260 7.22 -13.82 11.59
C GLU A 260 7.18 -12.30 11.71
N LEU A 261 6.11 -11.66 11.24
CA LEU A 261 5.91 -10.23 11.43
C LEU A 261 5.92 -9.85 12.91
N GLY A 262 5.27 -10.66 13.76
CA GLY A 262 5.26 -10.46 15.21
C GLY A 262 6.67 -10.48 15.81
N LYS A 263 7.50 -11.48 15.46
CA LYS A 263 8.90 -11.56 15.91
C LYS A 263 9.73 -10.33 15.50
N LEU A 264 9.51 -9.80 14.29
CA LEU A 264 10.18 -8.59 13.83
C LEU A 264 9.75 -7.36 14.63
N LEU A 265 8.46 -7.22 14.93
CA LEU A 265 7.93 -6.16 15.78
C LEU A 265 8.46 -6.24 17.22
N ASP A 266 8.64 -7.44 17.76
CA ASP A 266 9.25 -7.66 19.08
C ASP A 266 10.76 -7.33 19.07
N THR A 267 11.45 -7.64 17.96
CA THR A 267 12.90 -7.42 17.81
C THR A 267 13.24 -5.95 17.58
N TYR A 268 12.41 -5.22 16.82
CA TYR A 268 12.67 -3.85 16.39
C TYR A 268 11.66 -2.87 17.00
N PRO A 269 11.95 -2.23 18.14
CA PRO A 269 11.03 -1.29 18.79
C PRO A 269 10.69 -0.05 17.94
N ASN A 270 11.50 0.30 16.97
CA ASN A 270 11.31 1.39 16.03
C ASN A 270 10.56 0.99 14.74
N MET A 271 10.14 -0.26 14.61
CA MET A 271 9.37 -0.77 13.46
C MET A 271 7.87 -0.66 13.75
N TYR A 272 7.14 -0.15 12.80
CA TYR A 272 5.67 -0.12 12.69
C TYR A 272 5.26 -0.71 11.36
N THR A 273 3.97 -0.96 11.17
CA THR A 273 3.43 -1.42 9.89
C THR A 273 2.02 -0.89 9.65
N GLU A 274 1.50 -1.06 8.43
CA GLU A 274 0.14 -0.64 8.08
C GLU A 274 -0.54 -1.68 7.16
N ILE A 275 -1.86 -1.60 7.07
CA ILE A 275 -2.72 -2.62 6.45
C ILE A 275 -3.12 -2.31 5.00
N GLY A 276 -2.53 -1.29 4.37
CA GLY A 276 -2.85 -0.89 3.00
C GLY A 276 -2.68 -2.01 2.01
N ALA A 277 -3.67 -2.19 1.14
CA ALA A 277 -3.70 -3.16 0.05
C ALA A 277 -3.51 -4.64 0.43
N VAL A 278 -3.48 -5.01 1.72
CA VAL A 278 -3.23 -6.38 2.21
C VAL A 278 -4.31 -6.94 3.15
N ILE A 279 -5.45 -6.29 3.26
CA ILE A 279 -6.53 -6.76 4.16
C ILE A 279 -7.08 -8.15 3.81
N HIS A 280 -6.88 -8.61 2.58
CA HIS A 280 -7.22 -9.97 2.17
C HIS A 280 -6.37 -11.01 2.90
N GLU A 281 -5.13 -10.69 3.27
CA GLU A 281 -4.29 -11.59 4.09
C GLU A 281 -4.88 -11.74 5.50
N LEU A 282 -5.33 -10.65 6.10
CA LEU A 282 -5.96 -10.67 7.42
C LEU A 282 -7.32 -11.40 7.38
N GLY A 283 -8.16 -11.08 6.39
CA GLY A 283 -9.52 -11.63 6.29
C GLY A 283 -9.57 -13.11 5.92
N ARG A 284 -8.53 -13.69 5.29
CA ARG A 284 -8.42 -15.13 5.01
C ARG A 284 -7.97 -15.96 6.22
N GLN A 285 -7.43 -15.32 7.26
CA GLN A 285 -6.99 -15.96 8.50
C GLN A 285 -7.52 -15.23 9.76
N PRO A 286 -8.86 -15.02 9.89
CA PRO A 286 -9.43 -14.09 10.86
C PRO A 286 -9.06 -14.37 12.30
N LYS A 287 -8.97 -15.64 12.71
CA LYS A 287 -8.60 -16.02 14.08
C LYS A 287 -7.17 -15.62 14.43
N THR A 288 -6.22 -15.87 13.52
CA THR A 288 -4.81 -15.50 13.70
C THR A 288 -4.63 -13.99 13.59
N ALA A 289 -5.30 -13.36 12.61
CA ALA A 289 -5.25 -11.93 12.40
C ALA A 289 -5.81 -11.15 13.61
N ARG A 290 -6.95 -11.57 14.18
CA ARG A 290 -7.50 -10.95 15.38
C ARG A 290 -6.52 -10.99 16.56
N LYS A 291 -5.90 -12.15 16.81
CA LYS A 291 -4.88 -12.29 17.86
C LYS A 291 -3.70 -11.37 17.63
N PHE A 292 -3.17 -11.34 16.40
CA PHE A 292 -2.07 -10.47 16.00
C PHE A 292 -2.41 -8.99 16.21
N MET A 293 -3.58 -8.54 15.72
CA MET A 293 -4.01 -7.15 15.84
C MET A 293 -4.19 -6.70 17.29
N ILE A 294 -4.66 -7.59 18.18
CA ILE A 294 -4.77 -7.31 19.61
C ILE A 294 -3.38 -7.24 20.26
N GLN A 295 -2.50 -8.19 19.95
CA GLN A 295 -1.15 -8.26 20.54
C GLN A 295 -0.28 -7.07 20.11
N TYR A 296 -0.32 -6.71 18.83
CA TYR A 296 0.51 -5.63 18.26
C TYR A 296 -0.27 -4.34 17.99
N GLN A 297 -1.36 -4.11 18.74
CA GLN A 297 -2.28 -3.00 18.56
C GLN A 297 -1.62 -1.61 18.56
N ASP A 298 -0.46 -1.47 19.22
CA ASP A 298 0.30 -0.20 19.29
C ASP A 298 1.29 -0.01 18.13
N ARG A 299 1.38 -0.97 17.21
CA ARG A 299 2.40 -1.02 16.16
C ARG A 299 1.80 -1.07 14.75
N VAL A 300 0.48 -1.26 14.62
CA VAL A 300 -0.24 -1.35 13.35
C VAL A 300 -1.04 -0.08 13.13
N LEU A 301 -0.95 0.49 11.91
CA LEU A 301 -1.65 1.70 11.50
C LEU A 301 -2.69 1.38 10.40
N PHE A 302 -3.67 2.25 10.26
CA PHE A 302 -4.59 2.21 9.14
C PHE A 302 -3.95 2.86 7.91
N GLY A 303 -3.93 2.16 6.80
CA GLY A 303 -3.52 2.63 5.48
C GLY A 303 -4.35 1.96 4.40
N LYS A 304 -4.53 2.62 3.24
CA LYS A 304 -5.35 2.09 2.15
C LYS A 304 -4.56 1.91 0.85
N ASP A 305 -3.55 2.74 0.58
CA ASP A 305 -2.71 2.82 -0.61
C ASP A 305 -3.38 3.61 -1.75
N ILE A 306 -4.40 3.10 -2.40
CA ILE A 306 -5.07 3.72 -3.56
C ILE A 306 -6.37 4.37 -3.13
N TRP A 307 -6.62 5.61 -3.58
CA TRP A 307 -7.88 6.32 -3.30
C TRP A 307 -9.03 5.75 -4.13
N THR A 308 -9.95 5.08 -3.47
CA THR A 308 -11.24 4.64 -4.01
C THR A 308 -12.22 4.53 -2.86
N THR A 309 -13.16 5.45 -2.75
CA THR A 309 -14.05 5.61 -1.59
C THR A 309 -14.78 4.31 -1.21
N SER A 310 -15.36 3.60 -2.18
CA SER A 310 -16.11 2.36 -1.93
C SER A 310 -15.27 1.20 -1.39
N GLU A 311 -13.98 1.19 -1.67
CA GLU A 311 -13.09 0.12 -1.18
C GLU A 311 -12.81 0.22 0.33
N TYR A 312 -12.93 1.44 0.94
CA TYR A 312 -12.82 1.61 2.39
C TYR A 312 -13.91 0.86 3.16
N TYR A 313 -15.09 0.67 2.56
CA TYR A 313 -16.19 -0.06 3.18
C TYR A 313 -15.78 -1.50 3.54
N THR A 314 -14.96 -2.13 2.70
CA THR A 314 -14.44 -3.47 2.97
C THR A 314 -13.44 -3.46 4.14
N TYR A 315 -12.65 -2.40 4.30
CA TYR A 315 -11.76 -2.23 5.46
C TYR A 315 -12.57 -2.10 6.75
N PHE A 316 -13.62 -1.27 6.74
CA PHE A 316 -14.48 -1.10 7.93
C PHE A 316 -15.17 -2.41 8.28
N ARG A 317 -15.77 -3.09 7.29
CA ARG A 317 -16.42 -4.39 7.48
C ARG A 317 -15.47 -5.42 8.05
N LEU A 318 -14.23 -5.50 7.52
CA LEU A 318 -13.21 -6.40 8.04
C LEU A 318 -12.85 -6.13 9.50
N LEU A 319 -12.60 -4.86 9.85
CA LEU A 319 -12.06 -4.51 11.15
C LEU A 319 -13.14 -4.49 12.24
N GLU A 320 -14.35 -4.03 11.93
CA GLU A 320 -15.40 -3.69 12.88
C GLU A 320 -16.46 -4.79 13.08
N THR A 321 -16.62 -5.73 12.13
CA THR A 321 -17.67 -6.76 12.19
C THR A 321 -17.11 -8.16 12.30
N GLY A 322 -17.98 -9.10 12.72
CA GLY A 322 -17.74 -10.54 12.64
C GLY A 322 -18.33 -11.19 11.39
N ASP A 323 -18.62 -10.43 10.35
CA ASP A 323 -19.22 -10.93 9.10
C ASP A 323 -18.39 -12.04 8.47
N GLU A 324 -19.09 -13.00 7.88
CA GLU A 324 -18.46 -14.20 7.32
C GLU A 324 -18.56 -14.21 5.79
N TYR A 325 -17.52 -14.76 5.16
CA TYR A 325 -17.50 -15.14 3.75
C TYR A 325 -17.91 -14.03 2.77
N PHE A 326 -17.54 -12.77 3.02
CA PHE A 326 -17.86 -11.66 2.12
C PHE A 326 -16.76 -11.42 1.06
N PRO A 327 -17.11 -10.84 -0.10
CA PRO A 327 -16.15 -10.69 -1.19
C PRO A 327 -15.09 -9.64 -0.87
N TYR A 328 -13.86 -9.94 -1.27
CA TYR A 328 -12.80 -8.94 -1.40
C TYR A 328 -12.97 -8.21 -2.75
N TYR A 329 -12.79 -6.90 -2.76
CA TYR A 329 -13.11 -6.07 -3.94
C TYR A 329 -12.18 -6.27 -5.15
N ARG A 330 -11.01 -6.90 -5.00
CA ARG A 330 -10.06 -7.15 -6.09
C ARG A 330 -10.19 -8.60 -6.60
N LYS A 331 -11.03 -8.81 -7.62
CA LYS A 331 -11.27 -10.15 -8.22
C LYS A 331 -9.99 -10.83 -8.73
N ARG A 332 -9.01 -10.06 -9.19
CA ARG A 332 -7.69 -10.58 -9.61
C ARG A 332 -6.93 -11.36 -8.53
N HIS A 333 -7.36 -11.27 -7.29
CA HIS A 333 -6.87 -12.07 -6.17
C HIS A 333 -7.64 -13.40 -6.02
N ALA A 334 -8.00 -14.04 -7.14
CA ALA A 334 -8.63 -15.35 -7.20
C ALA A 334 -9.96 -15.47 -6.42
N PHE A 335 -10.83 -14.46 -6.52
CA PHE A 335 -12.17 -14.47 -5.90
C PHE A 335 -12.18 -14.75 -4.40
N TRP A 336 -11.15 -14.36 -3.68
CA TRP A 336 -11.08 -14.62 -2.26
C TRP A 336 -12.28 -14.06 -1.51
N ARG A 337 -12.79 -14.88 -0.60
CA ARG A 337 -13.74 -14.46 0.42
C ARG A 337 -12.97 -14.21 1.71
N ILE A 338 -13.40 -13.19 2.44
CA ILE A 338 -12.77 -12.77 3.67
C ILE A 338 -13.78 -12.73 4.81
N TYR A 339 -13.27 -12.69 6.05
CA TYR A 339 -14.05 -12.75 7.27
C TYR A 339 -13.67 -11.58 8.17
N GLY A 340 -14.65 -11.03 8.88
CA GLY A 340 -14.45 -9.94 9.81
C GLY A 340 -13.60 -10.35 11.03
N LEU A 341 -12.90 -9.37 11.57
CA LEU A 341 -12.04 -9.55 12.73
C LEU A 341 -12.74 -9.17 14.05
N GLU A 342 -13.81 -8.40 13.97
CA GLU A 342 -14.57 -7.93 15.14
C GLU A 342 -13.62 -7.40 16.23
N LEU A 343 -12.77 -6.44 15.87
CA LEU A 343 -11.75 -5.93 16.77
C LEU A 343 -12.37 -5.17 17.95
N PRO A 344 -11.82 -5.30 19.17
CA PRO A 344 -12.24 -4.49 20.31
C PRO A 344 -12.08 -2.99 20.02
N ASP A 345 -12.95 -2.17 20.58
CA ASP A 345 -12.97 -0.71 20.38
C ASP A 345 -11.64 -0.03 20.68
N GLU A 346 -10.92 -0.47 21.71
CA GLU A 346 -9.61 0.09 22.05
C GLU A 346 -8.55 -0.24 20.97
N VAL A 347 -8.62 -1.43 20.37
CA VAL A 347 -7.76 -1.81 19.24
C VAL A 347 -8.10 -0.99 18.00
N LEU A 348 -9.40 -0.84 17.70
CA LEU A 348 -9.87 -0.01 16.59
C LEU A 348 -9.36 1.44 16.70
N LYS A 349 -9.50 2.07 17.87
CA LYS A 349 -9.02 3.44 18.12
C LYS A 349 -7.51 3.57 17.89
N LYS A 350 -6.73 2.57 18.33
CA LYS A 350 -5.27 2.56 18.12
C LYS A 350 -4.92 2.46 16.65
N VAL A 351 -5.48 1.50 15.94
CA VAL A 351 -5.25 1.29 14.50
C VAL A 351 -5.73 2.49 13.67
N TYR A 352 -6.91 3.02 13.98
CA TYR A 352 -7.51 4.09 13.22
C TYR A 352 -6.79 5.44 13.39
N TYR A 353 -6.40 5.82 14.61
CA TYR A 353 -5.82 7.16 14.79
C TYR A 353 -4.74 7.29 15.87
N LYS A 354 -4.82 6.61 17.03
CA LYS A 354 -3.90 6.87 18.15
C LYS A 354 -2.45 6.62 17.77
N ASN A 355 -2.17 5.53 17.05
CA ASN A 355 -0.81 5.19 16.61
C ASN A 355 -0.24 6.23 15.63
N ALA A 356 -1.06 6.66 14.66
CA ALA A 356 -0.65 7.70 13.71
C ALA A 356 -0.40 9.05 14.41
N LEU A 357 -1.24 9.45 15.39
CA LEU A 357 -1.03 10.66 16.19
C LEU A 357 0.25 10.62 17.02
N ASN A 358 0.67 9.43 17.47
CA ASN A 358 1.92 9.25 18.20
C ASN A 358 3.15 9.37 17.28
N LEU A 359 3.04 8.88 16.04
CA LEU A 359 4.11 8.95 15.04
C LEU A 359 4.21 10.31 14.36
N LEU A 360 3.12 11.05 14.26
CA LEU A 360 3.02 12.37 13.63
C LEU A 360 2.58 13.42 14.65
N PRO A 361 3.46 13.83 15.58
CA PRO A 361 3.09 14.70 16.70
C PRO A 361 2.63 16.10 16.28
N LYS A 362 2.92 16.51 15.04
CA LYS A 362 2.48 17.81 14.47
C LYS A 362 1.03 17.81 13.99
N LEU A 363 0.34 16.66 13.95
CA LEU A 363 -1.07 16.59 13.59
C LEU A 363 -1.95 17.24 14.68
N ASP A 364 -3.03 17.88 14.24
CA ASP A 364 -4.03 18.44 15.14
C ASP A 364 -4.83 17.33 15.83
N LYS A 365 -4.56 17.15 17.12
CA LYS A 365 -5.21 16.13 17.95
C LYS A 365 -6.63 16.50 18.35
N SER A 366 -7.05 17.77 18.20
CA SER A 366 -8.39 18.22 18.59
C SER A 366 -9.50 17.60 17.75
N GLN A 367 -9.18 17.08 16.56
CA GLN A 367 -10.11 16.41 15.66
C GLN A 367 -10.45 14.97 16.06
N PHE A 368 -9.83 14.45 17.13
CA PHE A 368 -9.97 13.07 17.56
C PHE A 368 -10.49 12.97 19.00
N PRO A 369 -11.28 11.92 19.34
CA PRO A 369 -11.69 11.67 20.71
C PRO A 369 -10.47 11.48 21.64
N LYS A 370 -10.59 11.96 22.88
CA LYS A 370 -9.58 11.79 23.93
C LYS A 370 -9.45 10.33 24.36
#